data_bdc5ee7d87c1cb2e4cadd9df5aa006d2
#
_entry.id   bdc5ee7d87c1cb2e4cadd9df5aa006d2
#
_cell.length_a   1.000
_cell.length_b   1.000
_cell.length_c   1.000
_cell.angle_alpha   90.00
_cell.angle_beta   90.00
_cell.angle_gamma   90.00
#
_symmetry.space_group_name_H-M   'P 1'
#
loop_
_entity.id
_entity.type
_entity.pdbx_description
1 polymer ?
#
loop_
_entity_poly.entity_id
_entity_poly.type
_entity_poly.pdbx_seq_one_letter_code
_entity_poly.pdbx_strand_id
1 'polypeptide(L)'
;MMRFTLLLLVALLGGTDRMAAQETVETRGVTSEVKIDEVIFGHLTELNGKFKLRATELAFAPDGYIGVHHHIGPGIRYVISGELTFAEGGQETVYKAGEYYFETGNLAHTAQNNTNLPLRVLSVEIIPKDWTAPAMIAPKSQ
;
A
#
# COMPACT_ATOMS: atom_id res chain seq x y z
N MET A 1 -43.50 -58.72 -1.66
CA MET A 1 -42.06 -58.30 -1.60
C MET A 1 -41.96 -56.84 -2.06
N MET A 2 -41.92 -55.92 -1.09
CA MET A 2 -41.85 -54.44 -1.36
C MET A 2 -40.38 -54.02 -1.23
N ARG A 3 -39.78 -53.55 -2.33
CA ARG A 3 -38.43 -53.00 -2.32
C ARG A 3 -38.46 -51.50 -2.03
N PHE A 4 -37.98 -51.12 -0.85
CA PHE A 4 -37.73 -49.72 -0.53
C PHE A 4 -36.39 -49.29 -1.12
N THR A 5 -36.44 -48.33 -2.04
CA THR A 5 -35.24 -47.66 -2.58
C THR A 5 -34.98 -46.42 -1.71
N LEU A 6 -33.85 -46.47 -0.97
CA LEU A 6 -33.40 -45.37 -0.15
C LEU A 6 -32.67 -44.38 -1.03
N LEU A 7 -33.24 -43.17 -1.29
CA LEU A 7 -32.58 -42.06 -1.95
C LEU A 7 -31.67 -41.32 -0.95
N LEU A 8 -30.37 -41.43 -1.17
CA LEU A 8 -29.36 -40.69 -0.41
C LEU A 8 -29.24 -39.27 -1.01
N LEU A 9 -29.74 -38.26 -0.30
CA LEU A 9 -29.61 -36.86 -0.67
C LEU A 9 -28.26 -36.35 -0.18
N VAL A 10 -27.27 -36.21 -1.11
CA VAL A 10 -25.99 -35.59 -0.82
C VAL A 10 -26.18 -34.06 -0.90
N ALA A 11 -26.22 -33.40 0.25
CA ALA A 11 -26.17 -31.93 0.31
C ALA A 11 -24.73 -31.46 0.05
N LEU A 12 -24.47 -30.90 -1.15
CA LEU A 12 -23.24 -30.15 -1.43
C LEU A 12 -23.32 -28.82 -0.65
N LEU A 13 -22.61 -28.75 0.47
CA LEU A 13 -22.30 -27.49 1.14
C LEU A 13 -21.24 -26.75 0.28
N GLY A 14 -21.70 -25.92 -0.65
CA GLY A 14 -20.88 -24.98 -1.38
C GLY A 14 -20.41 -23.90 -0.40
N GLY A 15 -19.20 -24.04 0.15
CA GLY A 15 -18.52 -22.98 0.85
C GLY A 15 -18.22 -21.85 -0.13
N THR A 16 -18.98 -20.77 -0.08
CA THR A 16 -18.59 -19.52 -0.73
C THR A 16 -17.49 -18.91 0.11
N ASP A 17 -16.23 -19.10 -0.28
CA ASP A 17 -15.13 -18.31 0.21
C ASP A 17 -15.43 -16.84 -0.16
N ARG A 18 -15.99 -16.11 0.79
CA ARG A 18 -16.04 -14.65 0.72
C ARG A 18 -14.60 -14.18 0.85
N MET A 19 -13.96 -13.89 -0.27
CA MET A 19 -12.78 -13.05 -0.27
C MET A 19 -13.20 -11.75 0.45
N ALA A 20 -12.67 -11.56 1.66
CA ALA A 20 -12.85 -10.30 2.37
C ALA A 20 -12.33 -9.20 1.44
N ALA A 21 -13.19 -8.26 1.07
CA ALA A 21 -12.78 -7.10 0.29
C ALA A 21 -11.68 -6.39 1.09
N GLN A 22 -10.51 -6.25 0.51
CA GLN A 22 -9.42 -5.49 1.13
C GLN A 22 -9.91 -4.06 1.33
N GLU A 23 -9.93 -3.58 2.57
CA GLU A 23 -10.30 -2.20 2.86
C GLU A 23 -9.38 -1.27 2.04
N THR A 24 -9.99 -0.30 1.37
CA THR A 24 -9.25 0.66 0.56
C THR A 24 -8.80 1.85 1.40
N VAL A 25 -7.55 2.28 1.19
CA VAL A 25 -7.04 3.51 1.79
C VAL A 25 -7.78 4.71 1.18
N GLU A 26 -8.30 5.60 2.03
CA GLU A 26 -8.91 6.86 1.56
C GLU A 26 -7.85 7.71 0.88
N THR A 27 -8.15 8.18 -0.34
CA THR A 27 -7.29 9.12 -1.07
C THR A 27 -8.14 10.22 -1.71
N ARG A 28 -7.66 11.46 -1.64
CA ARG A 28 -8.30 12.62 -2.25
C ARG A 28 -7.26 13.52 -2.90
N GLY A 29 -7.46 13.86 -4.17
CA GLY A 29 -6.57 14.76 -4.89
C GLY A 29 -5.14 14.22 -5.04
N VAL A 30 -4.97 12.88 -5.06
CA VAL A 30 -3.68 12.20 -5.21
C VAL A 30 -3.72 11.27 -6.41
N THR A 31 -2.68 11.35 -7.23
CA THR A 31 -2.42 10.40 -8.32
C THR A 31 -1.07 9.73 -8.11
N SER A 32 -0.92 8.51 -8.61
CA SER A 32 0.32 7.75 -8.52
C SER A 32 0.69 7.12 -9.85
N GLU A 33 1.98 7.07 -10.14
CA GLU A 33 2.53 6.43 -11.33
C GLU A 33 3.72 5.57 -10.95
N VAL A 34 3.66 4.26 -11.23
CA VAL A 34 4.79 3.35 -11.03
C VAL A 34 5.83 3.61 -12.11
N LYS A 35 7.04 3.94 -11.72
CA LYS A 35 8.18 4.22 -12.61
C LYS A 35 9.13 3.04 -12.75
N ILE A 36 9.29 2.25 -11.68
CA ILE A 36 10.12 1.05 -11.63
C ILE A 36 9.37 -0.02 -10.83
N ASP A 37 9.42 -1.27 -11.30
CA ASP A 37 8.86 -2.44 -10.59
C ASP A 37 9.70 -3.68 -10.94
N GLU A 38 10.95 -3.74 -10.41
CA GLU A 38 11.95 -4.71 -10.83
C GLU A 38 12.29 -5.71 -9.73
N VAL A 39 12.32 -7.00 -10.08
CA VAL A 39 12.71 -8.06 -9.16
C VAL A 39 14.20 -7.95 -8.81
N ILE A 40 14.50 -8.01 -7.52
CA ILE A 40 15.87 -7.88 -7.02
C ILE A 40 16.65 -9.16 -7.30
N PHE A 41 17.82 -8.99 -7.96
CA PHE A 41 18.85 -10.01 -8.15
C PHE A 41 20.22 -9.42 -7.88
N GLY A 42 21.14 -10.19 -7.30
CA GLY A 42 22.52 -9.75 -7.04
C GLY A 42 23.14 -10.48 -5.84
N HIS A 43 24.02 -9.79 -5.14
CA HIS A 43 24.76 -10.38 -4.00
C HIS A 43 23.93 -10.50 -2.71
N LEU A 44 22.78 -9.83 -2.61
CA LEU A 44 21.89 -9.94 -1.44
C LEU A 44 20.98 -11.16 -1.61
N THR A 45 21.53 -12.34 -1.36
CA THR A 45 20.89 -13.64 -1.64
C THR A 45 19.54 -13.83 -0.93
N GLU A 46 19.34 -13.20 0.22
CA GLU A 46 18.08 -13.23 0.97
C GLU A 46 16.94 -12.52 0.23
N LEU A 47 17.24 -11.55 -0.64
CA LEU A 47 16.26 -10.77 -1.40
C LEU A 47 16.03 -11.34 -2.81
N ASN A 48 17.02 -12.06 -3.37
CA ASN A 48 17.02 -12.53 -4.75
C ASN A 48 15.78 -13.33 -5.10
N GLY A 49 15.05 -12.87 -6.11
CA GLY A 49 13.88 -13.56 -6.65
C GLY A 49 12.68 -13.64 -5.67
N LYS A 50 12.75 -12.98 -4.51
CA LYS A 50 11.70 -12.97 -3.49
C LYS A 50 11.05 -11.61 -3.36
N PHE A 51 11.82 -10.55 -3.61
CA PHE A 51 11.39 -9.17 -3.47
C PHE A 51 11.66 -8.40 -4.75
N LYS A 52 11.00 -7.27 -4.88
CA LYS A 52 11.22 -6.28 -5.94
C LYS A 52 11.38 -4.89 -5.35
N LEU A 53 12.08 -4.05 -6.09
CA LEU A 53 12.17 -2.63 -5.84
C LEU A 53 11.10 -1.94 -6.67
N ARG A 54 10.22 -1.20 -6.01
CA ARG A 54 9.21 -0.37 -6.67
C ARG A 54 9.48 1.09 -6.41
N ALA A 55 9.58 1.88 -7.47
CA ALA A 55 9.59 3.33 -7.40
C ALA A 55 8.28 3.86 -7.95
N THR A 56 7.59 4.67 -7.15
CA THR A 56 6.31 5.29 -7.47
C THR A 56 6.41 6.80 -7.28
N GLU A 57 5.98 7.56 -8.25
CA GLU A 57 5.81 8.99 -8.11
C GLU A 57 4.37 9.31 -7.74
N LEU A 58 4.20 10.09 -6.67
CA LEU A 58 2.92 10.57 -6.19
C LEU A 58 2.81 12.07 -6.45
N ALA A 59 1.68 12.50 -6.97
CA ALA A 59 1.34 13.91 -7.14
C ALA A 59 0.09 14.24 -6.33
N PHE A 60 0.23 15.23 -5.45
CA PHE A 60 -0.86 15.73 -4.60
C PHE A 60 -1.29 17.11 -5.12
N ALA A 61 -2.56 17.26 -5.42
CA ALA A 61 -3.17 18.57 -5.61
C ALA A 61 -3.13 19.37 -4.30
N PRO A 62 -3.40 20.69 -4.30
CA PRO A 62 -3.71 21.40 -3.08
C PRO A 62 -4.77 20.68 -2.25
N ASP A 63 -4.59 20.58 -0.93
CA ASP A 63 -5.41 19.80 0.00
C ASP A 63 -5.51 18.29 -0.31
N GLY A 64 -4.60 17.77 -1.15
CA GLY A 64 -4.48 16.35 -1.44
C GLY A 64 -4.12 15.54 -0.20
N TYR A 65 -4.78 14.38 -0.01
CA TYR A 65 -4.71 13.64 1.24
C TYR A 65 -4.70 12.12 0.99
N ILE A 66 -3.85 11.42 1.74
CA ILE A 66 -3.89 9.97 1.90
C ILE A 66 -4.24 9.70 3.36
N GLY A 67 -5.36 9.01 3.59
CA GLY A 67 -5.86 8.62 4.89
C GLY A 67 -4.93 7.68 5.64
N VAL A 68 -5.35 7.25 6.83
CA VAL A 68 -4.54 6.37 7.67
C VAL A 68 -4.23 5.08 6.93
N HIS A 69 -2.95 4.79 6.78
CA HIS A 69 -2.45 3.59 6.10
C HIS A 69 -1.08 3.20 6.65
N HIS A 70 -0.64 2.00 6.29
CA HIS A 70 0.73 1.53 6.43
C HIS A 70 1.18 0.91 5.10
N HIS A 71 2.43 0.50 4.97
CA HIS A 71 2.97 -0.08 3.74
C HIS A 71 3.26 -1.57 3.88
N ILE A 72 3.27 -2.30 2.74
CA ILE A 72 3.62 -3.72 2.70
C ILE A 72 5.10 -3.97 2.99
N GLY A 73 5.95 -2.97 2.80
CA GLY A 73 7.38 -3.05 3.02
C GLY A 73 8.01 -1.70 3.36
N PRO A 74 9.27 -1.71 3.82
CA PRO A 74 9.99 -0.48 4.14
C PRO A 74 10.35 0.29 2.88
N GLY A 75 10.52 1.60 3.04
CA GLY A 75 10.88 2.45 1.92
C GLY A 75 11.44 3.80 2.29
N ILE A 76 12.01 4.46 1.31
CA ILE A 76 12.47 5.85 1.38
C ILE A 76 11.49 6.70 0.60
N ARG A 77 11.22 7.89 1.12
CA ARG A 77 10.45 8.95 0.47
C ARG A 77 11.35 10.15 0.23
N TYR A 78 11.15 10.79 -0.91
CA TYR A 78 11.86 12.02 -1.29
C TYR A 78 10.86 13.05 -1.79
N VAL A 79 10.84 14.22 -1.20
CA VAL A 79 9.99 15.33 -1.65
C VAL A 79 10.65 16.01 -2.84
N ILE A 80 10.09 15.81 -4.04
CA ILE A 80 10.59 16.38 -5.30
C ILE A 80 10.28 17.89 -5.34
N SER A 81 9.04 18.27 -4.96
CA SER A 81 8.58 19.66 -4.96
C SER A 81 7.42 19.83 -3.99
N GLY A 82 7.24 21.01 -3.45
CA GLY A 82 6.19 21.35 -2.49
C GLY A 82 6.56 20.98 -1.05
N GLU A 83 5.54 20.81 -0.21
CA GLU A 83 5.68 20.46 1.20
C GLU A 83 4.69 19.36 1.56
N LEU A 84 5.18 18.30 2.21
CA LEU A 84 4.40 17.18 2.70
C LEU A 84 4.24 17.28 4.22
N THR A 85 3.01 17.29 4.71
CA THR A 85 2.71 17.05 6.12
C THR A 85 2.52 15.53 6.33
N PHE A 86 3.36 14.94 7.15
CA PHE A 86 3.36 13.53 7.50
C PHE A 86 3.02 13.39 8.98
N ALA A 87 1.98 12.60 9.32
CA ALA A 87 1.57 12.40 10.70
C ALA A 87 1.64 10.92 11.07
N GLU A 88 2.47 10.59 12.05
CA GLU A 88 2.70 9.24 12.57
C GLU A 88 2.79 9.29 14.10
N GLY A 89 2.12 8.36 14.80
CA GLY A 89 2.19 8.25 16.25
C GLY A 89 1.71 9.50 17.00
N GLY A 90 0.83 10.29 16.41
CA GLY A 90 0.32 11.55 16.98
C GLY A 90 1.26 12.74 16.82
N GLN A 91 2.34 12.61 16.06
CA GLN A 91 3.26 13.69 15.73
C GLN A 91 3.16 14.04 14.25
N GLU A 92 3.19 15.33 13.95
CA GLU A 92 3.28 15.83 12.59
C GLU A 92 4.69 16.32 12.29
N THR A 93 5.17 15.97 11.09
CA THR A 93 6.44 16.46 10.55
C THR A 93 6.18 17.01 9.14
N VAL A 94 6.72 18.19 8.84
CA VAL A 94 6.65 18.78 7.50
C VAL A 94 7.96 18.52 6.78
N TYR A 95 7.90 17.80 5.68
CA TYR A 95 9.04 17.57 4.77
C TYR A 95 8.92 18.49 3.56
N LYS A 96 10.01 19.18 3.24
CA LYS A 96 10.09 20.14 2.11
C LYS A 96 10.84 19.56 0.93
N ALA A 97 10.72 20.21 -0.22
CA ALA A 97 11.47 19.84 -1.41
C ALA A 97 12.97 19.65 -1.11
N GLY A 98 13.53 18.52 -1.53
CA GLY A 98 14.90 18.09 -1.28
C GLY A 98 15.09 17.23 -0.03
N GLU A 99 14.07 17.06 0.81
CA GLU A 99 14.15 16.27 2.03
C GLU A 99 13.74 14.81 1.80
N TYR A 100 14.32 13.93 2.62
CA TYR A 100 14.09 12.49 2.64
C TYR A 100 13.53 12.06 3.99
N TYR A 101 12.71 11.01 3.99
CA TYR A 101 12.35 10.30 5.21
C TYR A 101 12.23 8.80 4.95
N PHE A 102 12.30 8.04 6.02
CA PHE A 102 12.22 6.58 5.99
C PHE A 102 10.94 6.10 6.65
N GLU A 103 10.27 5.14 6.03
CA GLU A 103 9.13 4.43 6.58
C GLU A 103 9.47 2.95 6.77
N THR A 104 9.19 2.42 7.95
CA THR A 104 9.41 1.00 8.26
C THR A 104 8.41 0.08 7.56
N GLY A 105 7.28 0.63 7.14
CA GLY A 105 6.17 -0.08 6.52
C GLY A 105 5.09 -0.54 7.49
N ASN A 106 5.39 -0.73 8.77
CA ASN A 106 4.45 -1.30 9.75
C ASN A 106 3.77 -0.25 10.66
N LEU A 107 4.16 1.00 10.60
CA LEU A 107 3.55 2.09 11.38
C LEU A 107 2.48 2.79 10.56
N ALA A 108 1.32 3.01 11.19
CA ALA A 108 0.22 3.71 10.55
C ALA A 108 0.45 5.22 10.56
N HIS A 109 0.21 5.86 9.43
CA HIS A 109 0.41 7.30 9.24
C HIS A 109 -0.57 7.87 8.21
N THR A 110 -0.58 9.19 8.09
CA THR A 110 -1.26 9.95 7.03
C THR A 110 -0.25 10.81 6.29
N ALA A 111 -0.58 11.16 5.04
CA ALA A 111 0.22 12.05 4.21
C ALA A 111 -0.68 13.11 3.57
N GLN A 112 -0.33 14.38 3.70
CA GLN A 112 -1.18 15.49 3.25
C GLN A 112 -0.38 16.64 2.67
N ASN A 113 -0.92 17.26 1.62
CA ASN A 113 -0.49 18.55 1.13
C ASN A 113 -1.38 19.66 1.75
N ASN A 114 -0.89 20.27 2.81
CA ASN A 114 -1.59 21.38 3.50
C ASN A 114 -1.35 22.76 2.86
N THR A 115 -0.84 22.80 1.62
CA THR A 115 -0.52 24.04 0.91
C THR A 115 -1.44 24.26 -0.28
N ASN A 116 -1.39 25.46 -0.84
CA ASN A 116 -2.10 25.80 -2.08
C ASN A 116 -1.28 25.55 -3.36
N LEU A 117 -0.11 24.89 -3.24
CA LEU A 117 0.76 24.51 -4.36
C LEU A 117 0.77 23.01 -4.56
N PRO A 118 1.03 22.50 -5.78
CA PRO A 118 1.19 21.07 -5.99
C PRO A 118 2.40 20.49 -5.25
N LEU A 119 2.24 19.27 -4.73
CA LEU A 119 3.30 18.50 -4.10
C LEU A 119 3.61 17.27 -4.97
N ARG A 120 4.89 16.92 -5.10
CA ARG A 120 5.34 15.67 -5.73
C ARG A 120 6.31 14.94 -4.80
N VAL A 121 6.09 13.64 -4.65
CA VAL A 121 6.89 12.76 -3.78
C VAL A 121 7.31 11.52 -4.57
N LEU A 122 8.58 11.14 -4.49
CA LEU A 122 9.07 9.84 -4.93
C LEU A 122 9.03 8.89 -3.74
N SER A 123 8.39 7.73 -3.94
CA SER A 123 8.38 6.60 -3.02
C SER A 123 9.21 5.47 -3.61
N VAL A 124 10.19 4.95 -2.87
CA VAL A 124 10.98 3.77 -3.25
C VAL A 124 10.88 2.73 -2.16
N GLU A 125 10.36 1.54 -2.49
CA GLU A 125 10.00 0.49 -1.53
C GLU A 125 10.55 -0.87 -1.94
N ILE A 126 10.88 -1.69 -0.94
CA ILE A 126 11.14 -3.12 -1.14
C ILE A 126 9.86 -3.87 -0.77
N ILE A 127 9.27 -4.58 -1.73
CA ILE A 127 8.01 -5.29 -1.56
C ILE A 127 8.12 -6.74 -2.08
N PRO A 128 7.23 -7.67 -1.65
CA PRO A 128 7.22 -9.04 -2.20
C PRO A 128 7.07 -9.02 -3.73
N LYS A 129 7.81 -9.88 -4.44
CA LYS A 129 7.84 -9.88 -5.91
C LYS A 129 6.47 -10.07 -6.55
N ASP A 130 5.60 -10.87 -5.92
CA ASP A 130 4.27 -11.20 -6.43
C ASP A 130 3.18 -10.20 -6.00
N TRP A 131 3.56 -9.13 -5.28
CA TRP A 131 2.63 -8.09 -4.86
C TRP A 131 2.25 -7.20 -6.05
N THR A 132 0.98 -7.22 -6.45
CA THR A 132 0.46 -6.47 -7.61
C THR A 132 -0.42 -5.27 -7.23
N ALA A 133 -0.95 -5.26 -6.01
CA ALA A 133 -1.77 -4.16 -5.49
C ALA A 133 -0.92 -2.90 -5.18
N PRO A 134 -1.54 -1.74 -4.88
CA PRO A 134 -0.84 -0.61 -4.28
C PRO A 134 -0.10 -1.04 -3.02
N ALA A 135 1.07 -0.43 -2.75
CA ALA A 135 1.87 -0.77 -1.57
C ALA A 135 1.25 -0.28 -0.26
N MET A 136 0.30 0.66 -0.33
CA MET A 136 -0.47 1.16 0.81
C MET A 136 -1.53 0.15 1.24
N ILE A 137 -1.63 -0.10 2.54
CA ILE A 137 -2.55 -1.03 3.17
C ILE A 137 -3.38 -0.26 4.20
N ALA A 138 -4.71 -0.37 4.12
CA ALA A 138 -5.59 0.15 5.15
C ALA A 138 -5.35 -0.57 6.49
N PRO A 139 -5.39 0.13 7.64
CA PRO A 139 -5.38 -0.51 8.94
C PRO A 139 -6.54 -1.51 9.03
N LYS A 140 -6.31 -2.64 9.72
CA LYS A 140 -7.42 -3.58 9.98
C LYS A 140 -8.44 -2.88 10.87
N SER A 141 -9.71 -2.94 10.51
CA SER A 141 -10.82 -2.56 11.40
C SER A 141 -10.74 -3.40 12.67
N GLN A 142 -10.75 -2.73 13.81
CA GLN A 142 -10.82 -3.39 15.14
C GLN A 142 -12.24 -3.89 15.41
#